data_bdde5cad52105a0f9faedc1732cb3051
#
_entry.id   bdde5cad52105a0f9faedc1732cb3051
#
_cell.length_a   1.000
_cell.length_b   1.000
_cell.length_c   1.000
_cell.angle_alpha   90.00
_cell.angle_beta   90.00
_cell.angle_gamma   90.00
#
_symmetry.space_group_name_H-M   'P 1'
#
loop_
_entity.id
_entity.type
_entity.pdbx_description
1 polymer ?
#
loop_
_entity_poly.entity_id
_entity_poly.type
_entity_poly.pdbx_seq_one_letter_code
_entity_poly.pdbx_strand_id
1 'polypeptide(L)'
;MLIRMTPKEYSEQWEVESTQFASADIYNQLSQIAPIEATLEVGCGAGWSTLSLAKSRPVLAVDNNVHLIDLARSRLHTHGVAAEVINSDLFEPSDELLKAITAFQPKVVVGWFIGSHPDDNDKRTPANLRVDEKPKVYRENVEDRLVALPLCPASVEWVHVVQRARVPFGVSEDQIKVSVAEEFNKYMLNNSGFSVTAVHVLTWDDAGTFPYVQTPNPNLPQGNATPMIISILARRM
;
A
#
# COMPACT_ATOMS: atom_id res chain seq x y z
N MET A 1 -1.01 -16.94 -22.18
CA MET A 1 -1.96 -15.82 -22.31
C MET A 1 -2.22 -15.31 -20.90
N LEU A 2 -1.75 -14.12 -20.55
CA LEU A 2 -2.04 -13.53 -19.24
C LEU A 2 -3.54 -13.29 -19.17
N ILE A 3 -4.21 -13.89 -18.20
CA ILE A 3 -5.64 -13.67 -17.96
C ILE A 3 -5.78 -12.24 -17.47
N ARG A 4 -6.46 -11.40 -18.25
CA ARG A 4 -6.73 -10.01 -17.87
C ARG A 4 -7.90 -10.00 -16.89
N MET A 5 -7.61 -9.79 -15.61
CA MET A 5 -8.62 -9.73 -14.55
C MET A 5 -9.45 -8.47 -14.65
N THR A 6 -10.76 -8.63 -14.50
CA THR A 6 -11.69 -7.51 -14.26
C THR A 6 -11.50 -6.92 -12.85
N PRO A 7 -12.01 -5.71 -12.56
CA PRO A 7 -11.98 -5.15 -11.21
C PRO A 7 -12.59 -6.07 -10.15
N LYS A 8 -13.64 -6.82 -10.50
CA LYS A 8 -14.29 -7.78 -9.60
C LYS A 8 -13.41 -9.00 -9.32
N GLU A 9 -12.87 -9.64 -10.36
CA GLU A 9 -11.95 -10.79 -10.20
C GLU A 9 -10.71 -10.39 -9.40
N TYR A 10 -10.19 -9.18 -9.62
CA TYR A 10 -9.10 -8.63 -8.81
C TYR A 10 -9.49 -8.50 -7.33
N SER A 11 -10.71 -8.00 -7.06
CA SER A 11 -11.18 -7.84 -5.69
C SER A 11 -11.35 -9.18 -4.96
N GLU A 12 -11.87 -10.19 -5.63
CA GLU A 12 -12.01 -11.55 -5.11
C GLU A 12 -10.64 -12.16 -4.76
N GLN A 13 -9.65 -11.95 -5.62
CA GLN A 13 -8.29 -12.44 -5.40
C GLN A 13 -7.58 -11.68 -4.27
N TRP A 14 -7.71 -10.34 -4.25
CA TRP A 14 -7.15 -9.53 -3.18
C TRP A 14 -7.78 -9.85 -1.81
N GLU A 15 -9.08 -10.17 -1.78
CA GLU A 15 -9.74 -10.61 -0.54
C GLU A 15 -9.10 -11.87 0.03
N VAL A 16 -8.81 -12.86 -0.81
CA VAL A 16 -8.13 -14.09 -0.37
C VAL A 16 -6.75 -13.77 0.22
N GLU A 17 -5.93 -12.97 -0.46
CA GLU A 17 -4.59 -12.64 0.01
C GLU A 17 -4.60 -11.77 1.25
N SER A 18 -5.43 -10.72 1.26
CA SER A 18 -5.53 -9.83 2.41
C SER A 18 -6.05 -10.55 3.67
N THR A 19 -6.90 -11.57 3.51
CA THR A 19 -7.31 -12.46 4.60
C THR A 19 -6.14 -13.26 5.16
N GLN A 20 -5.19 -13.68 4.33
CA GLN A 20 -3.99 -14.39 4.81
C GLN A 20 -3.08 -13.45 5.60
N PHE A 21 -2.86 -12.20 5.13
CA PHE A 21 -2.14 -11.20 5.91
C PHE A 21 -2.81 -10.93 7.27
N ALA A 22 -4.14 -10.86 7.29
CA ALA A 22 -4.89 -10.68 8.54
C ALA A 22 -4.73 -11.88 9.47
N SER A 23 -4.79 -13.10 8.95
CA SER A 23 -4.61 -14.35 9.72
C SER A 23 -3.19 -14.51 10.26
N ALA A 24 -2.18 -13.98 9.56
CA ALA A 24 -0.79 -13.94 9.98
C ALA A 24 -0.46 -12.73 10.89
N ASP A 25 -1.47 -11.98 11.34
CA ASP A 25 -1.35 -10.80 12.20
C ASP A 25 -0.54 -9.63 11.60
N ILE A 26 -0.30 -9.64 10.29
CA ILE A 26 0.54 -8.64 9.61
C ILE A 26 -0.05 -7.23 9.75
N TYR A 27 -1.35 -7.05 9.54
CA TYR A 27 -1.98 -5.73 9.64
C TYR A 27 -1.94 -5.15 11.07
N ASN A 28 -2.04 -5.98 12.11
CA ASN A 28 -1.90 -5.50 13.48
C ASN A 28 -0.44 -5.09 13.78
N GLN A 29 0.55 -5.87 13.33
CA GLN A 29 1.96 -5.51 13.46
C GLN A 29 2.26 -4.19 12.75
N LEU A 30 1.79 -4.00 11.51
CA LEU A 30 1.95 -2.76 10.75
C LEU A 30 1.23 -1.57 11.43
N SER A 31 0.04 -1.80 11.99
CA SER A 31 -0.70 -0.78 12.73
C SER A 31 0.04 -0.31 14.00
N GLN A 32 0.82 -1.19 14.64
CA GLN A 32 1.67 -0.82 15.79
C GLN A 32 2.91 -0.01 15.38
N ILE A 33 3.43 -0.22 14.16
CA ILE A 33 4.55 0.55 13.61
C ILE A 33 4.10 1.97 13.21
N ALA A 34 2.91 2.08 12.61
CA ALA A 34 2.36 3.37 12.19
C ALA A 34 2.04 4.27 13.40
N PRO A 35 2.35 5.58 13.37
CA PRO A 35 2.02 6.52 14.45
C PRO A 35 0.52 6.54 14.77
N ILE A 36 0.18 6.62 16.07
CA ILE A 36 -1.22 6.62 16.55
C ILE A 36 -1.78 8.06 16.47
N GLU A 37 -2.10 8.46 15.25
CA GLU A 37 -2.60 9.79 14.89
C GLU A 37 -3.69 9.65 13.80
N ALA A 38 -4.43 10.72 13.52
CA ALA A 38 -5.42 10.76 12.44
C ALA A 38 -4.79 10.31 11.12
N THR A 39 -5.26 9.21 10.54
CA THR A 39 -4.62 8.50 9.44
C THR A 39 -5.50 8.54 8.18
N LEU A 40 -4.94 9.04 7.07
CA LEU A 40 -5.46 8.82 5.72
C LEU A 40 -4.85 7.52 5.17
N GLU A 41 -5.70 6.55 4.92
CA GLU A 41 -5.32 5.29 4.29
C GLU A 41 -5.63 5.30 2.81
N VAL A 42 -4.60 5.13 1.98
CA VAL A 42 -4.66 5.12 0.52
C VAL A 42 -4.55 3.68 0.03
N GLY A 43 -5.54 3.23 -0.74
CA GLY A 43 -5.64 1.85 -1.20
C GLY A 43 -6.07 0.90 -0.08
N CYS A 44 -7.19 1.19 0.58
CA CYS A 44 -7.67 0.40 1.73
C CYS A 44 -8.06 -1.04 1.37
N GLY A 45 -8.22 -1.33 0.08
CA GLY A 45 -8.58 -2.65 -0.39
C GLY A 45 -9.84 -3.19 0.28
N ALA A 46 -9.78 -4.44 0.73
CA ALA A 46 -10.89 -5.10 1.41
C ALA A 46 -11.09 -4.67 2.89
N GLY A 47 -10.32 -3.69 3.39
CA GLY A 47 -10.51 -3.04 4.70
C GLY A 47 -9.91 -3.78 5.90
N TRP A 48 -9.05 -4.77 5.71
CA TRP A 48 -8.35 -5.44 6.83
C TRP A 48 -7.34 -4.51 7.51
N SER A 49 -6.61 -3.72 6.74
CA SER A 49 -5.70 -2.68 7.23
C SER A 49 -6.48 -1.58 7.94
N THR A 50 -7.58 -1.09 7.34
CA THR A 50 -8.49 -0.11 7.94
C THR A 50 -9.00 -0.57 9.30
N LEU A 51 -9.46 -1.83 9.37
CA LEU A 51 -9.93 -2.44 10.62
C LEU A 51 -8.84 -2.44 11.71
N SER A 52 -7.60 -2.76 11.33
CA SER A 52 -6.47 -2.80 12.28
C SER A 52 -6.05 -1.40 12.75
N LEU A 53 -6.00 -0.42 11.84
CA LEU A 53 -5.69 0.97 12.15
C LEU A 53 -6.77 1.61 13.03
N ALA A 54 -8.04 1.43 12.68
CA ALA A 54 -9.16 2.10 13.34
C ALA A 54 -9.43 1.61 14.78
N LYS A 55 -8.79 0.53 15.23
CA LYS A 55 -8.82 0.10 16.65
C LYS A 55 -8.19 1.13 17.59
N SER A 56 -7.27 1.96 17.11
CA SER A 56 -6.47 2.86 17.98
C SER A 56 -6.48 4.33 17.56
N ARG A 57 -7.03 4.65 16.38
CA ARG A 57 -6.97 6.01 15.82
C ARG A 57 -8.11 6.28 14.85
N PRO A 58 -8.48 7.56 14.58
CA PRO A 58 -9.38 7.92 13.49
C PRO A 58 -8.76 7.55 12.14
N VAL A 59 -9.57 6.99 11.24
CA VAL A 59 -9.15 6.61 9.89
C VAL A 59 -10.13 7.15 8.85
N LEU A 60 -9.58 7.83 7.85
CA LEU A 60 -10.21 8.12 6.57
C LEU A 60 -9.56 7.23 5.53
N ALA A 61 -10.33 6.32 4.92
CA ALA A 61 -9.82 5.35 3.97
C ALA A 61 -10.34 5.61 2.55
N VAL A 62 -9.50 5.36 1.54
CA VAL A 62 -9.88 5.55 0.14
C VAL A 62 -9.39 4.39 -0.73
N ASP A 63 -10.23 3.99 -1.69
CA ASP A 63 -9.90 3.04 -2.76
C ASP A 63 -10.70 3.42 -4.02
N ASN A 64 -10.26 2.97 -5.21
CA ASN A 64 -10.96 3.20 -6.47
C ASN A 64 -11.77 2.00 -6.95
N ASN A 65 -11.63 0.84 -6.32
CA ASN A 65 -12.36 -0.36 -6.67
C ASN A 65 -13.63 -0.50 -5.81
N VAL A 66 -14.80 -0.30 -6.44
CA VAL A 66 -16.10 -0.35 -5.76
C VAL A 66 -16.34 -1.68 -5.03
N HIS A 67 -15.89 -2.81 -5.59
CA HIS A 67 -16.07 -4.12 -4.97
C HIS A 67 -15.23 -4.27 -3.69
N LEU A 68 -14.03 -3.70 -3.66
CA LEU A 68 -13.20 -3.66 -2.45
C LEU A 68 -13.80 -2.73 -1.38
N ILE A 69 -14.33 -1.58 -1.80
CA ILE A 69 -15.05 -0.63 -0.90
C ILE A 69 -16.23 -1.31 -0.21
N ASP A 70 -17.03 -2.08 -0.95
CA ASP A 70 -18.17 -2.79 -0.39
C ASP A 70 -17.74 -3.83 0.64
N LEU A 71 -16.65 -4.56 0.37
CA LEU A 71 -16.05 -5.50 1.32
C LEU A 71 -15.54 -4.77 2.57
N ALA A 72 -14.83 -3.64 2.39
CA ALA A 72 -14.29 -2.85 3.49
C ALA A 72 -15.41 -2.33 4.41
N ARG A 73 -16.45 -1.73 3.85
CA ARG A 73 -17.61 -1.23 4.60
C ARG A 73 -18.33 -2.34 5.36
N SER A 74 -18.57 -3.48 4.71
CA SER A 74 -19.19 -4.66 5.33
C SER A 74 -18.36 -5.19 6.49
N ARG A 75 -17.03 -5.26 6.32
CA ARG A 75 -16.09 -5.71 7.36
C ARG A 75 -16.09 -4.80 8.58
N LEU A 76 -15.97 -3.49 8.37
CA LEU A 76 -16.00 -2.51 9.45
C LEU A 76 -17.32 -2.57 10.22
N HIS A 77 -18.45 -2.66 9.50
CA HIS A 77 -19.78 -2.80 10.12
C HIS A 77 -19.86 -4.08 10.97
N THR A 78 -19.43 -5.22 10.44
CA THR A 78 -19.46 -6.51 11.14
C THR A 78 -18.65 -6.50 12.43
N HIS A 79 -17.54 -5.75 12.47
CA HIS A 79 -16.67 -5.64 13.63
C HIS A 79 -17.01 -4.45 14.55
N GLY A 80 -18.04 -3.67 14.22
CA GLY A 80 -18.43 -2.50 15.02
C GLY A 80 -17.38 -1.40 15.08
N VAL A 81 -16.54 -1.29 14.05
CA VAL A 81 -15.46 -0.30 13.97
C VAL A 81 -15.89 0.85 13.06
N ALA A 82 -15.74 2.09 13.57
CA ALA A 82 -16.05 3.30 12.82
C ALA A 82 -14.82 3.77 12.05
N ALA A 83 -14.95 3.85 10.72
CA ALA A 83 -14.02 4.55 9.83
C ALA A 83 -14.81 5.05 8.60
N GLU A 84 -14.40 6.19 8.06
CA GLU A 84 -14.97 6.70 6.82
C GLU A 84 -14.24 6.04 5.64
N VAL A 85 -15.00 5.50 4.67
CA VAL A 85 -14.46 4.83 3.48
C VAL A 85 -15.05 5.47 2.24
N ILE A 86 -14.19 6.11 1.43
CA ILE A 86 -14.58 6.86 0.24
C ILE A 86 -14.12 6.11 -1.02
N ASN A 87 -15.02 6.00 -2.01
CA ASN A 87 -14.65 5.55 -3.35
C ASN A 87 -14.16 6.75 -4.17
N SER A 88 -12.87 6.78 -4.49
CA SER A 88 -12.28 7.84 -5.30
C SER A 88 -11.01 7.40 -6.01
N ASP A 89 -10.79 7.92 -7.20
CA ASP A 89 -9.53 7.77 -7.93
C ASP A 89 -8.46 8.69 -7.30
N LEU A 90 -7.29 8.15 -7.02
CA LEU A 90 -6.18 8.88 -6.39
C LEU A 90 -5.49 9.87 -7.34
N PHE A 91 -5.59 9.63 -8.64
CA PHE A 91 -5.02 10.50 -9.68
C PHE A 91 -5.98 11.61 -10.10
N GLU A 92 -7.28 11.39 -9.91
CA GLU A 92 -8.37 12.31 -10.19
C GLU A 92 -9.33 12.35 -8.98
N PRO A 93 -8.87 12.88 -7.81
CA PRO A 93 -9.65 12.84 -6.58
C PRO A 93 -11.01 13.51 -6.72
N SER A 94 -12.04 12.86 -6.18
CA SER A 94 -13.39 13.44 -6.15
C SER A 94 -13.48 14.64 -5.19
N ASP A 95 -14.43 15.54 -5.43
CA ASP A 95 -14.72 16.65 -4.51
C ASP A 95 -15.06 16.16 -3.09
N GLU A 96 -15.70 15.01 -2.97
CA GLU A 96 -15.98 14.35 -1.69
C GLU A 96 -14.70 14.03 -0.93
N LEU A 97 -13.73 13.37 -1.59
CA LEU A 97 -12.44 13.05 -0.98
C LEU A 97 -11.67 14.30 -0.59
N LEU A 98 -11.64 15.32 -1.46
CA LEU A 98 -10.95 16.58 -1.18
C LEU A 98 -11.52 17.31 0.05
N LYS A 99 -12.86 17.37 0.16
CA LYS A 99 -13.54 17.93 1.33
C LYS A 99 -13.28 17.11 2.58
N ALA A 100 -13.34 15.79 2.49
CA ALA A 100 -13.06 14.89 3.61
C ALA A 100 -11.63 15.05 4.12
N ILE A 101 -10.61 15.06 3.26
CA ILE A 101 -9.21 15.30 3.64
C ILE A 101 -9.05 16.65 4.34
N THR A 102 -9.68 17.69 3.78
CA THR A 102 -9.62 19.05 4.35
C THR A 102 -10.24 19.12 5.75
N ALA A 103 -11.36 18.44 5.96
CA ALA A 103 -12.03 18.40 7.26
C ALA A 103 -11.30 17.49 8.27
N PHE A 104 -10.79 16.36 7.80
CA PHE A 104 -10.14 15.33 8.61
C PHE A 104 -8.75 15.73 9.13
N GLN A 105 -8.01 16.57 8.36
CA GLN A 105 -6.66 17.04 8.70
C GLN A 105 -5.71 15.88 9.10
N PRO A 106 -5.45 14.92 8.21
CA PRO A 106 -4.63 13.75 8.54
C PRO A 106 -3.24 14.15 9.02
N LYS A 107 -2.71 13.41 9.99
CA LYS A 107 -1.33 13.50 10.47
C LYS A 107 -0.44 12.42 9.89
N VAL A 108 -1.02 11.32 9.49
CA VAL A 108 -0.36 10.17 8.88
C VAL A 108 -1.01 9.85 7.54
N VAL A 109 -0.20 9.59 6.53
CA VAL A 109 -0.65 8.95 5.29
C VAL A 109 -0.07 7.55 5.25
N VAL A 110 -0.89 6.54 5.02
CA VAL A 110 -0.44 5.16 4.83
C VAL A 110 -0.80 4.65 3.44
N GLY A 111 0.12 3.91 2.83
CA GLY A 111 -0.09 3.19 1.59
C GLY A 111 0.51 1.79 1.71
N TRP A 112 -0.33 0.79 2.03
CA TRP A 112 0.12 -0.56 2.28
C TRP A 112 -0.25 -1.49 1.13
N PHE A 113 0.74 -2.22 0.59
CA PHE A 113 0.54 -3.22 -0.47
C PHE A 113 -0.13 -2.66 -1.73
N ILE A 114 0.24 -1.45 -2.13
CA ILE A 114 -0.33 -0.74 -3.28
C ILE A 114 -0.29 -1.61 -4.54
N GLY A 115 -1.45 -1.73 -5.17
CA GLY A 115 -1.65 -2.44 -6.44
C GLY A 115 -3.03 -2.16 -6.99
N SER A 116 -3.27 -2.52 -8.25
CA SER A 116 -4.58 -2.40 -8.90
C SER A 116 -4.76 -3.41 -10.01
N HIS A 117 -5.98 -3.48 -10.54
CA HIS A 117 -6.32 -4.35 -11.68
C HIS A 117 -5.68 -3.85 -13.00
N PRO A 118 -5.57 -4.72 -14.01
CA PRO A 118 -4.84 -4.41 -15.25
C PRO A 118 -5.32 -3.15 -15.99
N ASP A 119 -6.63 -2.87 -16.00
CA ASP A 119 -7.16 -1.71 -16.72
C ASP A 119 -6.75 -0.39 -16.07
N ASP A 120 -6.66 -0.36 -14.73
CA ASP A 120 -6.19 0.81 -14.01
C ASP A 120 -4.67 0.98 -14.19
N ASN A 121 -3.91 -0.11 -14.15
CA ASN A 121 -2.49 -0.09 -14.49
C ASN A 121 -2.26 0.49 -15.89
N ASP A 122 -3.03 0.06 -16.90
CA ASP A 122 -2.93 0.56 -18.26
C ASP A 122 -3.29 2.06 -18.37
N LYS A 123 -4.31 2.50 -17.64
CA LYS A 123 -4.72 3.92 -17.60
C LYS A 123 -3.64 4.84 -17.02
N ARG A 124 -2.84 4.33 -16.08
CA ARG A 124 -1.91 5.12 -15.26
C ARG A 124 -0.43 4.90 -15.59
N THR A 125 -0.13 4.11 -16.61
CA THR A 125 1.24 3.84 -17.04
C THR A 125 1.41 4.07 -18.55
N PRO A 126 2.64 4.36 -19.03
CA PRO A 126 2.88 4.53 -20.45
C PRO A 126 2.45 3.31 -21.29
N ALA A 127 1.80 3.57 -22.43
CA ALA A 127 1.24 2.51 -23.29
C ALA A 127 2.31 1.57 -23.90
N ASN A 128 3.53 2.04 -24.04
CA ASN A 128 4.66 1.28 -24.59
C ASN A 128 5.41 0.43 -23.56
N LEU A 129 5.01 0.48 -22.28
CA LEU A 129 5.58 -0.40 -21.26
C LEU A 129 5.15 -1.85 -21.47
N ARG A 130 6.03 -2.77 -21.15
CA ARG A 130 5.71 -4.19 -21.08
C ARG A 130 4.66 -4.43 -20.01
N VAL A 131 3.79 -5.41 -20.22
CA VAL A 131 2.68 -5.72 -19.29
C VAL A 131 3.19 -6.09 -17.89
N ASP A 132 4.33 -6.78 -17.81
CA ASP A 132 4.96 -7.19 -16.54
C ASP A 132 5.65 -6.04 -15.78
N GLU A 133 5.93 -4.92 -16.43
CA GLU A 133 6.52 -3.72 -15.81
C GLU A 133 5.46 -2.75 -15.27
N LYS A 134 4.26 -2.76 -15.84
CA LYS A 134 3.18 -1.82 -15.49
C LYS A 134 2.80 -1.82 -14.02
N PRO A 135 2.65 -2.97 -13.32
CA PRO A 135 2.31 -2.96 -11.90
C PRO A 135 3.34 -2.26 -11.02
N LYS A 136 4.62 -2.36 -11.37
CA LYS A 136 5.69 -1.64 -10.67
C LYS A 136 5.56 -0.13 -10.87
N VAL A 137 5.47 0.31 -12.11
CA VAL A 137 5.35 1.75 -12.44
C VAL A 137 4.06 2.34 -11.88
N TYR A 138 2.95 1.59 -11.92
CA TYR A 138 1.70 2.00 -11.27
C TYR A 138 1.90 2.26 -9.77
N ARG A 139 2.53 1.32 -9.07
CA ARG A 139 2.81 1.48 -7.63
C ARG A 139 3.67 2.71 -7.37
N GLU A 140 4.76 2.91 -8.11
CA GLU A 140 5.64 4.09 -8.00
C GLU A 140 4.84 5.39 -8.21
N ASN A 141 3.96 5.44 -9.23
CA ASN A 141 3.09 6.59 -9.46
C ASN A 141 2.11 6.85 -8.31
N VAL A 142 1.61 5.81 -7.63
CA VAL A 142 0.77 5.98 -6.43
C VAL A 142 1.63 6.42 -5.24
N GLU A 143 2.79 5.84 -5.04
CA GLU A 143 3.74 6.22 -3.98
C GLU A 143 4.10 7.71 -4.06
N ASP A 144 4.32 8.25 -5.26
CA ASP A 144 4.52 9.69 -5.47
C ASP A 144 3.31 10.54 -5.02
N ARG A 145 2.09 10.02 -5.16
CA ARG A 145 0.88 10.70 -4.67
C ARG A 145 0.78 10.74 -3.15
N LEU A 146 1.33 9.76 -2.44
CA LEU A 146 1.30 9.71 -0.97
C LEU A 146 2.05 10.88 -0.32
N VAL A 147 2.98 11.50 -1.06
CA VAL A 147 3.78 12.64 -0.57
C VAL A 147 3.44 13.97 -1.26
N ALA A 148 2.44 13.96 -2.13
CA ALA A 148 2.01 15.12 -2.91
C ALA A 148 0.59 15.57 -2.56
N LEU A 149 0.30 16.84 -2.80
CA LEU A 149 -1.09 17.34 -2.75
C LEU A 149 -1.95 16.63 -3.80
N PRO A 150 -3.23 16.43 -3.51
CA PRO A 150 -3.96 16.82 -2.30
C PRO A 150 -3.93 15.76 -1.18
N LEU A 151 -3.38 14.55 -1.42
CA LEU A 151 -3.40 13.45 -0.45
C LEU A 151 -2.48 13.71 0.76
N CYS A 152 -1.43 14.52 0.57
CA CYS A 152 -0.47 14.86 1.61
C CYS A 152 -0.50 16.38 1.93
N PRO A 153 -1.54 16.90 2.60
CA PRO A 153 -1.59 18.27 3.01
C PRO A 153 -0.51 18.62 4.05
N ALA A 154 -0.35 19.92 4.36
CA ALA A 154 0.67 20.39 5.30
C ALA A 154 0.49 19.82 6.75
N SER A 155 -0.73 19.37 7.09
CA SER A 155 -1.00 18.70 8.37
C SER A 155 -0.31 17.35 8.53
N VAL A 156 0.09 16.68 7.43
CA VAL A 156 0.73 15.36 7.45
C VAL A 156 2.16 15.48 7.96
N GLU A 157 2.46 14.74 9.00
CA GLU A 157 3.78 14.66 9.61
C GLU A 157 4.50 13.35 9.28
N TRP A 158 3.74 12.30 8.97
CA TRP A 158 4.26 10.95 8.74
C TRP A 158 3.69 10.32 7.47
N VAL A 159 4.55 9.58 6.78
CA VAL A 159 4.17 8.70 5.67
C VAL A 159 4.66 7.28 5.99
N HIS A 160 3.78 6.29 5.83
CA HIS A 160 4.09 4.90 6.08
C HIS A 160 3.75 4.05 4.86
N VAL A 161 4.77 3.57 4.17
CA VAL A 161 4.64 2.72 2.98
C VAL A 161 5.01 1.28 3.34
N VAL A 162 4.23 0.34 2.84
CA VAL A 162 4.51 -1.09 3.04
C VAL A 162 4.43 -1.82 1.71
N GLN A 163 5.46 -2.60 1.41
CA GLN A 163 5.52 -3.38 0.19
C GLN A 163 6.02 -4.80 0.44
N ARG A 164 5.65 -5.70 -0.47
CA ARG A 164 6.23 -7.04 -0.52
C ARG A 164 7.55 -6.99 -1.27
N ALA A 165 8.50 -7.75 -0.78
CA ALA A 165 9.82 -7.88 -1.41
C ALA A 165 10.25 -9.35 -1.45
N ARG A 166 11.13 -9.67 -2.38
CA ARG A 166 11.91 -10.91 -2.38
C ARG A 166 13.37 -10.56 -2.18
N VAL A 167 13.90 -10.99 -1.06
CA VAL A 167 15.27 -10.66 -0.65
C VAL A 167 16.18 -11.85 -0.94
N PRO A 168 17.30 -11.66 -1.68
CA PRO A 168 18.26 -12.72 -1.93
C PRO A 168 18.83 -13.29 -0.63
N PHE A 169 19.11 -14.61 -0.62
CA PHE A 169 19.79 -15.25 0.51
C PHE A 169 21.14 -14.59 0.80
N GLY A 170 21.47 -14.47 2.08
CA GLY A 170 22.74 -13.90 2.54
C GLY A 170 22.76 -12.38 2.67
N VAL A 171 21.70 -11.68 2.29
CA VAL A 171 21.56 -10.25 2.59
C VAL A 171 21.09 -10.11 4.04
N SER A 172 21.83 -9.35 4.85
CA SER A 172 21.45 -9.09 6.24
C SER A 172 20.29 -8.10 6.33
N GLU A 173 19.55 -8.15 7.43
CA GLU A 173 18.46 -7.20 7.69
C GLU A 173 18.95 -5.75 7.68
N ASP A 174 20.13 -5.47 8.23
CA ASP A 174 20.71 -4.13 8.22
C ASP A 174 21.04 -3.64 6.80
N GLN A 175 21.55 -4.52 5.93
CA GLN A 175 21.79 -4.18 4.53
C GLN A 175 20.47 -3.87 3.80
N ILE A 176 19.41 -4.61 4.08
CA ILE A 176 18.07 -4.34 3.54
C ILE A 176 17.62 -2.95 3.99
N LYS A 177 17.66 -2.67 5.30
CA LYS A 177 17.20 -1.40 5.88
C LYS A 177 17.93 -0.19 5.28
N VAL A 178 19.25 -0.28 5.18
CA VAL A 178 20.07 0.80 4.60
C VAL A 178 19.72 1.01 3.13
N SER A 179 19.72 -0.06 2.33
CA SER A 179 19.43 0.02 0.89
C SER A 179 18.04 0.58 0.61
N VAL A 180 17.02 0.13 1.35
CA VAL A 180 15.65 0.61 1.20
C VAL A 180 15.53 2.08 1.61
N ALA A 181 16.14 2.48 2.72
CA ALA A 181 16.10 3.88 3.16
C ALA A 181 16.76 4.82 2.14
N GLU A 182 17.90 4.42 1.57
CA GLU A 182 18.58 5.19 0.52
C GLU A 182 17.72 5.29 -0.76
N GLU A 183 17.12 4.19 -1.20
CA GLU A 183 16.25 4.14 -2.37
C GLU A 183 15.04 5.07 -2.20
N PHE A 184 14.32 4.95 -1.08
CA PHE A 184 13.14 5.78 -0.82
C PHE A 184 13.49 7.26 -0.69
N ASN A 185 14.55 7.62 0.02
CA ASN A 185 15.00 9.01 0.13
C ASN A 185 15.43 9.60 -1.23
N LYS A 186 16.02 8.77 -2.10
CA LYS A 186 16.51 9.21 -3.41
C LYS A 186 15.38 9.40 -4.44
N TYR A 187 14.36 8.55 -4.43
CA TYR A 187 13.31 8.54 -5.46
C TYR A 187 12.00 9.12 -4.96
N MET A 188 11.24 8.39 -4.16
CA MET A 188 9.91 8.79 -3.71
C MET A 188 9.92 10.06 -2.85
N LEU A 189 10.87 10.17 -1.91
CA LEU A 189 10.89 11.26 -0.94
C LEU A 189 11.73 12.46 -1.40
N ASN A 190 12.40 12.35 -2.54
CA ASN A 190 13.20 13.45 -3.06
C ASN A 190 12.34 14.71 -3.27
N ASN A 191 12.75 15.81 -2.66
CA ASN A 191 12.05 17.10 -2.66
C ASN A 191 10.64 17.09 -2.04
N SER A 192 10.20 16.03 -1.37
CA SER A 192 8.90 15.95 -0.70
C SER A 192 8.87 16.65 0.67
N GLY A 193 10.02 16.93 1.25
CA GLY A 193 10.16 17.40 2.63
C GLY A 193 10.07 16.28 3.68
N PHE A 194 10.06 15.02 3.27
CA PHE A 194 10.11 13.84 4.15
C PHE A 194 11.46 13.14 4.06
N SER A 195 11.80 12.41 5.12
CA SER A 195 12.96 11.51 5.16
C SER A 195 12.62 10.23 5.90
N VAL A 196 13.19 9.10 5.44
CA VAL A 196 13.03 7.81 6.12
C VAL A 196 13.63 7.88 7.52
N THR A 197 12.84 7.51 8.53
CA THR A 197 13.26 7.44 9.94
C THR A 197 13.41 6.02 10.44
N ALA A 198 12.67 5.07 9.85
CA ALA A 198 12.77 3.65 10.21
C ALA A 198 12.39 2.77 9.01
N VAL A 199 13.05 1.62 8.92
CA VAL A 199 12.67 0.51 8.04
C VAL A 199 12.54 -0.74 8.91
N HIS A 200 11.40 -1.42 8.82
CA HIS A 200 11.16 -2.70 9.48
C HIS A 200 11.03 -3.80 8.44
N VAL A 201 11.58 -4.95 8.76
CA VAL A 201 11.51 -6.15 7.92
C VAL A 201 10.72 -7.20 8.66
N LEU A 202 9.60 -7.63 8.08
CA LEU A 202 8.78 -8.71 8.62
C LEU A 202 8.89 -9.91 7.69
N THR A 203 9.05 -11.08 8.29
CA THR A 203 8.98 -12.34 7.55
C THR A 203 7.53 -12.73 7.32
N TRP A 204 7.24 -13.29 6.15
CA TRP A 204 5.94 -13.88 5.90
C TRP A 204 6.09 -15.06 4.94
N ASP A 205 5.18 -16.01 5.06
CA ASP A 205 5.15 -17.17 4.17
C ASP A 205 4.23 -16.88 2.99
N ASP A 206 4.78 -16.79 1.77
CA ASP A 206 4.04 -16.56 0.54
C ASP A 206 3.57 -17.85 -0.14
N ALA A 207 3.66 -18.98 0.54
CA ALA A 207 3.33 -20.28 -0.03
C ALA A 207 1.90 -20.32 -0.57
N GLY A 208 1.76 -20.22 -1.87
CA GLY A 208 0.51 -20.43 -2.60
C GLY A 208 -0.47 -19.27 -2.65
N THR A 209 -0.06 -18.06 -2.31
CA THR A 209 -0.99 -16.94 -2.14
C THR A 209 -1.31 -16.16 -3.40
N PHE A 210 -0.41 -16.03 -4.36
CA PHE A 210 -0.73 -15.33 -5.60
C PHE A 210 -0.39 -16.14 -6.85
N PRO A 211 -1.38 -16.43 -7.69
CA PRO A 211 -1.12 -16.92 -9.04
C PRO A 211 -0.64 -15.80 -9.99
N TYR A 212 -0.34 -14.60 -9.48
CA TYR A 212 0.43 -13.69 -10.30
C TYR A 212 1.69 -14.43 -10.68
N VAL A 213 1.82 -14.64 -11.98
CA VAL A 213 3.12 -14.98 -12.53
C VAL A 213 4.08 -13.98 -11.93
N GLN A 214 4.71 -14.38 -10.84
CA GLN A 214 5.90 -13.74 -10.36
C GLN A 214 6.85 -13.94 -11.53
N THR A 215 6.90 -12.96 -12.42
CA THR A 215 7.92 -12.97 -13.46
C THR A 215 9.21 -12.96 -12.67
N PRO A 216 9.98 -14.07 -12.67
CA PRO A 216 11.20 -14.13 -11.89
C PRO A 216 12.00 -12.90 -12.29
N ASN A 217 12.48 -12.11 -11.32
CA ASN A 217 13.42 -11.07 -11.66
C ASN A 217 14.58 -11.77 -12.36
N PRO A 218 14.81 -11.53 -13.66
CA PRO A 218 15.84 -12.23 -14.43
C PRO A 218 17.25 -11.97 -13.88
N ASN A 219 17.39 -10.96 -13.02
CA ASN A 219 18.65 -10.60 -12.38
C ASN A 219 18.84 -11.29 -11.02
N LEU A 220 17.84 -12.02 -10.51
CA LEU A 220 17.95 -12.80 -9.27
C LEU A 220 18.06 -14.29 -9.59
N PRO A 221 18.94 -15.03 -8.89
CA PRO A 221 18.99 -16.49 -8.98
C PRO A 221 17.61 -17.05 -8.64
N GLN A 222 17.03 -17.84 -9.54
CA GLN A 222 15.74 -18.48 -9.29
C GLN A 222 15.85 -19.39 -8.06
N GLY A 223 14.88 -19.30 -7.16
CA GLY A 223 14.76 -20.17 -5.99
C GLY A 223 15.55 -19.74 -4.76
N ASN A 224 16.31 -18.65 -4.82
CA ASN A 224 17.22 -18.23 -3.74
C ASN A 224 16.82 -16.88 -3.08
N ALA A 225 15.53 -16.58 -2.98
CA ALA A 225 15.06 -15.35 -2.32
C ALA A 225 13.96 -15.67 -1.30
N THR A 226 14.01 -15.01 -0.15
CA THR A 226 13.00 -15.11 0.90
C THR A 226 11.94 -14.02 0.71
N PRO A 227 10.64 -14.37 0.77
CA PRO A 227 9.58 -13.38 0.78
C PRO A 227 9.60 -12.59 2.09
N MET A 228 9.48 -11.28 1.98
CA MET A 228 9.50 -10.37 3.12
C MET A 228 8.49 -9.24 2.90
N ILE A 229 8.04 -8.67 4.00
CA ILE A 229 7.29 -7.42 4.02
C ILE A 229 8.23 -6.33 4.52
N ILE A 230 8.38 -5.28 3.74
CA ILE A 230 9.20 -4.12 4.07
C ILE A 230 8.28 -2.97 4.43
N SER A 231 8.43 -2.47 5.64
CA SER A 231 7.67 -1.35 6.18
C SER A 231 8.60 -0.15 6.31
N ILE A 232 8.26 0.95 5.66
CA ILE A 232 9.07 2.16 5.55
C ILE A 232 8.31 3.30 6.20
N LEU A 233 8.87 3.85 7.27
CA LEU A 233 8.31 5.01 7.98
C LEU A 233 9.17 6.24 7.67
N ALA A 234 8.52 7.29 7.17
CA ALA A 234 9.15 8.58 6.88
C ALA A 234 8.46 9.70 7.67
N ARG A 235 9.24 10.71 8.07
CA ARG A 235 8.75 11.88 8.80
C ARG A 235 9.07 13.16 8.04
N ARG A 236 8.17 14.13 8.13
CA ARG A 236 8.39 15.49 7.61
C ARG A 236 9.51 16.17 8.40
N MET A 237 10.45 16.77 7.66
CA MET A 237 11.61 17.46 8.21
C MET A 237 11.33 18.93 8.51
#